data_97d46c4d4db49c5303c31e74338d32f7
#
_entry.id   97d46c4d4db49c5303c31e74338d32f7
#
_cell.length_a   1.000
_cell.length_b   1.000
_cell.length_c   1.000
_cell.angle_alpha   90.00
_cell.angle_beta   90.00
_cell.angle_gamma   90.00
#
_symmetry.space_group_name_H-M   'P 1'
#
loop_
_entity.id
_entity.type
_entity.pdbx_description
1 polymer ?
#
loop_
_entity_poly.entity_id
_entity_poly.type
_entity_poly.pdbx_seq_one_letter_code
_entity_poly.pdbx_strand_id
1 'polypeptide(L)'
;MPFVGEIHDRPSVLEGTCEEMILQAREYLAKGVYGIDLLGYRYTGDAARLNEEFVRAVDAPVCIAGSINGYQRLNEIRKAAPWAFTIGSAFFENKFDGNFGEQINKVCQYIKSEKIT
;
A
#
# COMPACT_ATOMS: atom_id res chain seq x y z
N MET A 1 11.16 -8.13 -0.05
CA MET A 1 10.62 -6.97 0.68
C MET A 1 9.80 -7.47 1.86
N PRO A 2 10.37 -7.40 3.05
CA PRO A 2 9.65 -7.88 4.22
C PRO A 2 8.52 -6.94 4.64
N PHE A 3 7.54 -7.48 5.37
CA PHE A 3 6.49 -6.67 5.96
C PHE A 3 6.96 -6.12 7.31
N VAL A 4 6.49 -4.94 7.67
CA VAL A 4 6.77 -4.33 8.97
C VAL A 4 5.49 -4.23 9.79
N GLY A 5 5.62 -4.00 11.08
CA GLY A 5 4.50 -3.89 12.01
C GLY A 5 4.08 -5.23 12.58
N GLU A 6 3.07 -5.20 13.43
CA GLU A 6 2.53 -6.42 14.04
C GLU A 6 1.36 -6.89 13.20
N ILE A 7 1.51 -8.03 12.55
CA ILE A 7 0.49 -8.56 11.65
C ILE A 7 -0.06 -9.85 12.24
N HIS A 8 -1.36 -9.92 12.37
CA HIS A 8 -2.02 -11.10 12.92
C HIS A 8 -3.42 -11.29 12.33
N ASP A 9 -4.06 -12.37 12.68
CA ASP A 9 -5.43 -12.73 12.28
C ASP A 9 -5.64 -12.99 10.78
N ARG A 10 -6.83 -13.41 10.44
CA ARG A 10 -7.28 -13.64 9.07
C ARG A 10 -8.72 -13.15 8.93
N PRO A 11 -8.98 -12.13 8.09
CA PRO A 11 -7.98 -11.42 7.27
C PRO A 11 -6.97 -10.67 8.12
N SER A 12 -5.80 -10.42 7.55
CA SER A 12 -4.69 -9.84 8.29
C SER A 12 -5.01 -8.45 8.83
N VAL A 13 -4.53 -8.18 10.02
CA VAL A 13 -4.68 -6.90 10.70
C VAL A 13 -3.27 -6.38 11.02
N LEU A 14 -3.02 -5.12 10.76
CA LEU A 14 -1.74 -4.48 11.06
C LEU A 14 -1.89 -3.57 12.27
N GLU A 15 -1.01 -3.73 13.24
CA GLU A 15 -0.99 -2.90 14.45
C GLU A 15 0.41 -2.35 14.71
N GLY A 16 0.50 -1.42 15.62
CA GLY A 16 1.75 -0.77 15.99
C GLY A 16 1.72 0.70 15.63
N THR A 17 2.80 1.41 15.90
CA THR A 17 2.91 2.82 15.55
C THR A 17 3.71 2.99 14.26
N CYS A 18 3.50 4.10 13.58
CA CYS A 18 4.27 4.41 12.37
C CYS A 18 5.76 4.51 12.70
N GLU A 19 6.10 5.09 13.83
CA GLU A 19 7.50 5.22 14.26
C GLU A 19 8.16 3.86 14.46
N GLU A 20 7.46 2.93 15.08
CA GLU A 20 7.99 1.56 15.26
C GLU A 20 8.21 0.88 13.91
N MET A 21 7.27 1.05 12.99
CA MET A 21 7.38 0.48 11.65
C MET A 21 8.55 1.07 10.87
N ILE A 22 8.78 2.38 11.01
CA ILE A 22 9.89 3.06 10.34
C ILE A 22 11.22 2.54 10.90
N LEU A 23 11.32 2.38 12.22
CA LEU A 23 12.54 1.83 12.83
C LEU A 23 12.80 0.41 12.35
N GLN A 24 11.75 -0.41 12.30
CA GLN A 24 11.87 -1.78 11.83
C GLN A 24 12.31 -1.83 10.36
N ALA A 25 11.76 -0.93 9.53
CA ALA A 25 12.15 -0.83 8.13
C ALA A 25 13.64 -0.50 8.01
N ARG A 26 14.11 0.45 8.81
CA ARG A 26 15.52 0.85 8.79
C ARG A 26 16.44 -0.30 9.20
N GLU A 27 16.01 -1.12 10.15
CA GLU A 27 16.78 -2.30 10.55
C GLU A 27 16.88 -3.32 9.41
N TYR A 28 15.76 -3.57 8.70
CA TYR A 28 15.79 -4.48 7.56
C TYR A 28 16.66 -3.93 6.43
N LEU A 29 16.55 -2.63 6.15
CA LEU A 29 17.35 -2.02 5.09
C LEU A 29 18.84 -2.08 5.41
N ALA A 30 19.20 -1.93 6.68
CA ALA A 30 20.59 -2.07 7.10
C ALA A 30 21.12 -3.47 6.88
N LYS A 31 20.24 -4.48 6.80
CA LYS A 31 20.62 -5.85 6.53
C LYS A 31 20.65 -6.17 5.02
N GLY A 32 20.36 -5.19 4.18
CA GLY A 32 20.51 -5.35 2.74
C GLY A 32 19.28 -5.71 1.95
N VAL A 33 18.06 -5.64 2.52
CA VAL A 33 16.86 -5.89 1.74
C VAL A 33 16.63 -4.74 0.76
N TYR A 34 15.98 -5.01 -0.36
CA TYR A 34 15.75 -4.02 -1.40
C TYR A 34 14.71 -2.96 -1.01
N GLY A 35 13.66 -3.36 -0.34
CA GLY A 35 12.59 -2.48 0.04
C GLY A 35 11.66 -3.11 1.06
N ILE A 36 10.52 -2.50 1.30
CA ILE A 36 9.59 -2.88 2.38
C ILE A 36 8.18 -3.03 1.85
N ASP A 37 7.47 -4.06 2.31
CA ASP A 37 6.05 -4.21 2.07
C ASP A 37 5.27 -3.67 3.27
N LEU A 38 4.22 -2.92 3.01
CA LEU A 38 3.37 -2.35 4.05
C LEU A 38 1.91 -2.72 3.81
N LEU A 39 1.26 -3.33 4.80
CA LEU A 39 -0.16 -3.65 4.73
C LEU A 39 -0.98 -2.45 5.22
N GLY A 40 -0.83 -1.30 4.57
CA GLY A 40 -1.38 -0.05 5.05
C GLY A 40 -2.87 -0.03 5.28
N TYR A 41 -3.65 -0.62 4.35
CA TYR A 41 -5.10 -0.63 4.50
C TYR A 41 -5.63 -1.70 5.45
N ARG A 42 -4.74 -2.49 6.05
CA ARG A 42 -5.11 -3.41 7.13
C ARG A 42 -4.81 -2.80 8.49
N TYR A 43 -4.34 -1.55 8.53
CA TYR A 43 -3.98 -0.89 9.77
C TYR A 43 -5.21 -0.55 10.60
N THR A 44 -5.09 -0.68 11.91
CA THR A 44 -6.17 -0.41 12.85
C THR A 44 -6.40 1.09 13.07
N GLY A 45 -5.46 1.91 12.71
CA GLY A 45 -5.58 3.36 12.82
C GLY A 45 -5.87 4.02 11.47
N ASP A 46 -5.37 5.23 11.28
CA ASP A 46 -5.58 5.98 10.03
C ASP A 46 -4.65 5.46 8.94
N ALA A 47 -5.19 4.62 8.07
CA ALA A 47 -4.42 3.97 7.02
C ALA A 47 -3.83 4.95 6.01
N ALA A 48 -4.61 5.93 5.56
CA ALA A 48 -4.12 6.88 4.57
C ALA A 48 -2.94 7.67 5.12
N ARG A 49 -3.02 8.08 6.37
CA ARG A 49 -1.94 8.81 7.03
C ARG A 49 -0.71 7.95 7.22
N LEU A 50 -0.90 6.68 7.63
CA LEU A 50 0.20 5.75 7.78
C LEU A 50 0.94 5.58 6.46
N ASN A 51 0.20 5.38 5.36
CA ASN A 51 0.80 5.18 4.05
C ASN A 51 1.65 6.39 3.64
N GLU A 52 1.13 7.61 3.82
CA GLU A 52 1.86 8.81 3.46
C GLU A 52 3.10 9.01 4.31
N GLU A 53 2.97 8.88 5.62
CA GLU A 53 4.09 9.10 6.53
C GLU A 53 5.18 8.06 6.37
N PHE A 54 4.78 6.79 6.20
CA PHE A 54 5.75 5.71 6.06
C PHE A 54 6.54 5.84 4.75
N VAL A 55 5.84 6.09 3.64
CA VAL A 55 6.50 6.24 2.34
C VAL A 55 7.46 7.42 2.37
N ARG A 56 7.05 8.52 3.01
CA ARG A 56 7.90 9.71 3.08
C ARG A 56 9.15 9.48 3.92
N ALA A 57 9.02 8.74 5.00
CA ALA A 57 10.12 8.56 5.94
C ALA A 57 11.12 7.47 5.56
N VAL A 58 10.70 6.50 4.78
CA VAL A 58 11.56 5.37 4.42
C VAL A 58 12.22 5.63 3.08
N ASP A 59 13.54 5.77 3.10
CA ASP A 59 14.31 6.08 1.88
C ASP A 59 14.65 4.79 1.14
N ALA A 60 13.65 4.12 0.63
CA ALA A 60 13.78 2.87 -0.13
C ALA A 60 12.45 2.55 -0.80
N PRO A 61 12.42 1.61 -1.76
CA PRO A 61 11.16 1.20 -2.36
C PRO A 61 10.17 0.66 -1.32
N VAL A 62 8.95 1.18 -1.34
CA VAL A 62 7.86 0.71 -0.49
C VAL A 62 6.73 0.23 -1.38
N CYS A 63 6.26 -1.00 -1.13
CA CYS A 63 5.10 -1.55 -1.82
C CYS A 63 3.93 -1.58 -0.83
N ILE A 64 2.83 -0.92 -1.17
CA ILE A 64 1.63 -0.97 -0.34
C ILE A 64 0.77 -2.12 -0.84
N ALA A 65 0.53 -3.08 0.03
CA ALA A 65 -0.15 -4.31 -0.31
C ALA A 65 -1.46 -4.46 0.46
N GLY A 66 -2.44 -5.06 -0.18
CA GLY A 66 -3.68 -5.46 0.45
C GLY A 66 -4.77 -4.41 0.50
N SER A 67 -5.97 -4.86 0.21
CA SER A 67 -7.21 -4.12 0.41
C SER A 67 -7.36 -2.79 -0.32
N ILE A 68 -6.71 -2.63 -1.48
CA ILE A 68 -7.01 -1.49 -2.34
C ILE A 68 -8.21 -1.89 -3.18
N ASN A 69 -9.37 -1.39 -2.81
CA ASN A 69 -10.64 -1.90 -3.31
C ASN A 69 -11.54 -0.85 -3.97
N GLY A 70 -11.02 0.28 -4.35
CA GLY A 70 -11.80 1.30 -5.02
C GLY A 70 -10.99 2.54 -5.34
N TYR A 71 -11.63 3.47 -6.03
CA TYR A 71 -10.95 4.66 -6.53
C TYR A 71 -10.51 5.62 -5.42
N GLN A 72 -11.24 5.65 -4.30
CA GLN A 72 -10.83 6.49 -3.19
C GLN A 72 -9.45 6.08 -2.68
N ARG A 73 -9.24 4.77 -2.51
CA ARG A 73 -7.94 4.27 -2.06
C ARG A 73 -6.85 4.47 -3.11
N LEU A 74 -7.21 4.40 -4.40
CA LEU A 74 -6.26 4.74 -5.46
C LEU A 74 -5.83 6.20 -5.40
N ASN A 75 -6.74 7.11 -5.05
CA ASN A 75 -6.40 8.52 -4.87
C ASN A 75 -5.40 8.68 -3.71
N GLU A 76 -5.63 7.97 -2.63
CA GLU A 76 -4.72 7.99 -1.48
C GLU A 76 -3.35 7.43 -1.83
N ILE A 77 -3.32 6.36 -2.65
CA ILE A 77 -2.07 5.77 -3.12
C ILE A 77 -1.30 6.77 -4.00
N ARG A 78 -1.98 7.47 -4.91
CA ARG A 78 -1.31 8.50 -5.71
C ARG A 78 -0.70 9.58 -4.83
N LYS A 79 -1.42 9.98 -3.77
CA LYS A 79 -0.94 11.01 -2.86
C LYS A 79 0.27 10.53 -2.06
N ALA A 80 0.24 9.30 -1.59
CA ALA A 80 1.35 8.71 -0.85
C ALA A 80 2.55 8.44 -1.75
N ALA A 81 2.31 8.18 -3.03
CA ALA A 81 3.33 7.94 -4.05
C ALA A 81 4.34 6.85 -3.69
N PRO A 82 3.89 5.65 -3.34
CA PRO A 82 4.82 4.55 -3.08
C PRO A 82 5.49 4.09 -4.36
N TRP A 83 6.55 3.31 -4.22
CA TRP A 83 7.23 2.71 -5.36
C TRP A 83 6.31 1.75 -6.14
N ALA A 84 5.44 1.02 -5.42
CA ALA A 84 4.48 0.09 -6.02
C ALA A 84 3.31 -0.17 -5.09
N PHE A 85 2.27 -0.78 -5.62
CA PHE A 85 1.16 -1.27 -4.82
C PHE A 85 0.59 -2.52 -5.49
N THR A 86 -0.16 -3.33 -4.74
CA THR A 86 -0.76 -4.55 -5.29
C THR A 86 -2.26 -4.55 -5.08
N ILE A 87 -2.97 -5.14 -6.03
CA ILE A 87 -4.41 -5.35 -5.95
C ILE A 87 -4.67 -6.82 -6.30
N GLY A 88 -5.44 -7.48 -5.48
CA GLY A 88 -5.79 -8.88 -5.74
C GLY A 88 -7.28 -9.09 -5.73
N SER A 89 -7.87 -9.36 -4.56
CA SER A 89 -9.27 -9.72 -4.45
C SER A 89 -10.23 -8.71 -5.04
N ALA A 90 -9.89 -7.42 -5.06
CA ALA A 90 -10.77 -6.40 -5.61
C ALA A 90 -11.11 -6.64 -7.08
N PHE A 91 -10.18 -7.19 -7.85
CA PHE A 91 -10.45 -7.52 -9.26
C PHE A 91 -11.40 -8.71 -9.37
N PHE A 92 -11.26 -9.70 -8.50
CA PHE A 92 -12.15 -10.85 -8.50
C PHE A 92 -13.54 -10.49 -7.99
N GLU A 93 -13.65 -9.47 -7.15
CA GLU A 93 -14.91 -9.01 -6.61
C GLU A 93 -15.53 -7.90 -7.48
N ASN A 94 -14.93 -7.62 -8.61
CA ASN A 94 -15.43 -6.64 -9.57
C ASN A 94 -15.57 -5.22 -8.98
N LYS A 95 -14.67 -4.83 -8.11
CA LYS A 95 -14.73 -3.52 -7.46
C LYS A 95 -14.47 -2.35 -8.41
N PHE A 96 -13.87 -2.61 -9.57
CA PHE A 96 -13.58 -1.58 -10.57
C PHE A 96 -14.44 -1.70 -11.83
N ASP A 97 -15.42 -2.58 -11.82
CA ASP A 97 -16.36 -2.83 -12.92
C ASP A 97 -15.74 -3.28 -14.24
N GLY A 98 -16.18 -4.39 -14.73
CA GLY A 98 -15.73 -4.95 -15.98
C GLY A 98 -15.10 -6.33 -15.79
N ASN A 99 -14.54 -6.90 -16.86
CA ASN A 99 -13.84 -8.15 -16.74
C ASN A 99 -12.46 -7.87 -16.14
N PHE A 100 -11.68 -8.93 -15.90
CA PHE A 100 -10.40 -8.80 -15.22
C PHE A 100 -9.46 -7.81 -15.93
N GLY A 101 -9.31 -7.96 -17.24
CA GLY A 101 -8.42 -7.08 -18.01
C GLY A 101 -8.91 -5.64 -18.07
N GLU A 102 -10.22 -5.43 -18.16
CA GLU A 102 -10.79 -4.09 -18.17
C GLU A 102 -10.53 -3.37 -16.86
N GLN A 103 -10.66 -4.07 -15.75
CA GLN A 103 -10.39 -3.48 -14.43
C GLN A 103 -8.92 -3.09 -14.29
N ILE A 104 -8.01 -3.94 -14.74
CA ILE A 104 -6.58 -3.64 -14.70
C ILE A 104 -6.29 -2.37 -15.50
N ASN A 105 -6.86 -2.26 -16.70
CA ASN A 105 -6.68 -1.08 -17.54
C ASN A 105 -7.23 0.18 -16.86
N LYS A 106 -8.39 0.09 -16.25
CA LYS A 106 -8.99 1.22 -15.56
C LYS A 106 -8.09 1.73 -14.44
N VAL A 107 -7.54 0.82 -13.64
CA VAL A 107 -6.64 1.19 -12.56
C VAL A 107 -5.37 1.83 -13.09
N CYS A 108 -4.76 1.24 -14.11
CA CYS A 108 -3.53 1.78 -14.68
C CYS A 108 -3.75 3.18 -15.26
N GLN A 109 -4.86 3.38 -15.97
CA GLN A 109 -5.17 4.69 -16.53
C GLN A 109 -5.47 5.71 -15.45
N TYR A 110 -6.16 5.31 -14.42
CA TYR A 110 -6.50 6.19 -13.31
C TYR A 110 -5.25 6.70 -12.59
N ILE A 111 -4.32 5.81 -12.33
CA ILE A 111 -3.06 6.17 -11.69
C ILE A 111 -2.24 7.11 -12.57
N LYS A 112 -2.24 6.89 -13.88
CA LYS A 112 -1.48 7.73 -14.79
C LYS A 112 -2.12 9.09 -15.03
N SER A 113 -3.40 9.23 -14.74
CA SER A 113 -4.10 10.47 -15.01
C SER A 113 -3.96 11.53 -13.94
N GLU A 114 -3.00 11.40 -13.12
CA GLU A 114 -2.83 12.21 -11.98
C GLU A 114 -2.60 13.64 -12.24
N LYS A 115 -2.24 13.97 -13.39
CA LYS A 115 -1.96 15.31 -13.67
C LYS A 115 -3.06 16.20 -13.40
N ILE A 116 -4.16 15.67 -13.24
CA ILE A 116 -5.24 16.42 -12.97
C ILE A 116 -5.17 17.33 -11.92
N THR A 117 -4.46 17.14 -11.04
CA THR A 117 -4.49 18.04 -9.91
C THR A 117 -4.15 19.45 -10.14
#